data_c00ee468182d9f81b817d6caebb15e75
#
_entry.id   c00ee468182d9f81b817d6caebb15e75
#
_cell.length_a   1.000
_cell.length_b   1.000
_cell.length_c   1.000
_cell.angle_alpha   90.00
_cell.angle_beta   90.00
_cell.angle_gamma   90.00
#
_symmetry.space_group_name_H-M   'P 1'
#
loop_
_entity.id
_entity.type
_entity.pdbx_description
1 polymer ?
#
loop_
_entity_poly.entity_id
_entity_poly.type
_entity_poly.pdbx_seq_one_letter_code
_entity_poly.pdbx_strand_id
1 'polypeptide(L)' 'MASYLIHLMGQREPAHVDLPFDDVADLALEASRTKFLLGHMAKADEDGVCRRVMIATCRIECVVEA' A
#
# COMPACT_ATOMS: atom_id res chain seq x y z
N MET A 1 -11.99 -3.20 -1.91
CA MET A 1 -10.51 -3.30 -1.86
C MET A 1 -9.94 -2.92 -3.20
N ALA A 2 -8.96 -2.07 -3.23
CA ALA A 2 -8.35 -1.59 -4.47
C ALA A 2 -6.84 -1.75 -4.42
N SER A 3 -6.23 -1.80 -5.61
CA SER A 3 -4.78 -1.94 -5.74
C SER A 3 -4.13 -0.59 -5.90
N TYR A 4 -2.96 -0.45 -5.30
CA TYR A 4 -2.20 0.79 -5.31
C TYR A 4 -0.72 0.53 -5.56
N LEU A 5 -0.09 1.50 -6.21
CA LEU A 5 1.37 1.54 -6.32
C LEU A 5 1.86 2.56 -5.29
N ILE A 6 2.59 2.09 -4.29
CA ILE A 6 3.08 2.93 -3.20
C ILE A 6 4.57 3.14 -3.37
N HIS A 7 4.95 4.39 -3.58
CA HIS A 7 6.35 4.77 -3.68
C HIS A 7 6.86 5.12 -2.29
N LEU A 8 7.78 4.30 -1.80
CA LEU A 8 8.37 4.48 -0.47
C LEU A 8 9.71 5.20 -0.60
N MET A 9 10.03 6.04 0.40
CA MET A 9 11.32 6.73 0.42
C MET A 9 12.46 5.73 0.42
N GLY A 10 13.44 5.96 -0.46
CA GLY A 10 14.60 5.11 -0.56
C GLY A 10 14.40 3.86 -1.43
N GLN A 11 13.21 3.61 -1.93
CA GLN A 11 12.93 2.48 -2.81
C GLN A 11 12.91 2.92 -4.26
N ARG A 12 13.51 2.11 -5.13
CA ARG A 12 13.55 2.41 -6.56
C ARG A 12 12.21 2.12 -7.24
N GLU A 13 11.56 1.04 -6.82
CA GLU A 13 10.33 0.58 -7.44
C GLU A 13 9.19 0.69 -6.43
N PRO A 14 7.98 1.01 -6.92
CA PRO A 14 6.83 1.05 -6.05
C PRO A 14 6.44 -0.34 -5.57
N ALA A 15 5.87 -0.41 -4.38
CA ALA A 15 5.25 -1.62 -3.88
C ALA A 15 3.82 -1.68 -4.43
N HIS A 16 3.45 -2.82 -5.02
CA HIS A 16 2.09 -3.04 -5.51
C HIS A 16 1.31 -3.77 -4.43
N VAL A 17 0.35 -3.09 -3.83
CA VAL A 17 -0.39 -3.62 -2.67
C VAL A 17 -1.89 -3.42 -2.84
N ASP A 18 -2.65 -4.30 -2.20
CA ASP A 18 -4.10 -4.16 -2.09
C ASP A 18 -4.43 -3.64 -0.71
N LEU A 19 -5.21 -2.56 -0.67
CA LEU A 19 -5.61 -1.92 0.56
C LEU A 19 -7.14 -1.84 0.63
N PRO A 20 -7.71 -1.81 1.85
CA PRO A 20 -9.17 -1.81 2.03
C PRO A 20 -9.78 -0.41 1.84
N PHE A 21 -9.34 0.31 0.82
CA PHE A 21 -9.85 1.64 0.49
C PHE A 21 -10.31 1.63 -0.96
N ASP A 22 -11.41 2.30 -1.24
CA ASP A 22 -12.00 2.30 -2.57
C ASP A 22 -11.24 3.20 -3.55
N ASP A 23 -10.66 4.28 -3.05
CA ASP A 23 -9.90 5.21 -3.88
C ASP A 23 -8.80 5.89 -3.06
N VAL A 24 -7.98 6.66 -3.76
CA VAL A 24 -6.84 7.32 -3.13
C VAL A 24 -7.26 8.41 -2.14
N ALA A 25 -8.46 8.97 -2.29
CA ALA A 25 -8.95 9.98 -1.35
C ALA A 25 -9.27 9.35 0.01
N ASP A 26 -9.90 8.18 0.01
CA ASP A 26 -10.16 7.43 1.24
C ASP A 26 -8.86 7.01 1.90
N LEU A 27 -7.91 6.56 1.11
CA LEU A 27 -6.59 6.17 1.60
C LEU A 27 -5.88 7.36 2.23
N ALA A 28 -5.93 8.53 1.62
CA ALA A 28 -5.30 9.74 2.15
C ALA A 28 -5.89 10.14 3.49
N LEU A 29 -7.21 10.01 3.64
CA LEU A 29 -7.89 10.33 4.88
C LEU A 29 -7.41 9.40 6.01
N GLU A 30 -7.33 8.10 5.73
CA GLU A 30 -6.86 7.14 6.72
C GLU A 30 -5.38 7.33 7.03
N ALA A 31 -4.56 7.58 6.02
CA ALA A 31 -3.13 7.81 6.20
C ALA A 31 -2.82 9.01 7.08
N SER A 32 -3.72 10.01 7.09
CA SER A 32 -3.56 11.19 7.94
C SER A 32 -3.84 10.90 9.42
N ARG A 33 -4.47 9.78 9.73
CA ARG A 33 -4.89 9.39 11.09
C ARG A 33 -4.06 8.29 11.70
N THR A 34 -3.32 7.54 10.90
CA THR A 34 -2.64 6.35 11.37
C THR A 34 -1.17 6.39 11.02
N LYS A 35 -0.37 5.65 11.79
CA LYS A 35 1.08 5.52 11.55
C LYS A 35 1.39 4.39 10.58
N PHE A 36 0.48 3.45 10.41
CA PHE A 36 0.70 2.28 9.55
C PHE A 36 -0.56 1.96 8.77
N LEU A 37 -0.35 1.51 7.53
CA LEU A 37 -1.41 0.96 6.69
C LEU A 37 -1.22 -0.54 6.61
N LEU A 38 -2.32 -1.28 6.72
CA LEU A 38 -2.31 -2.74 6.65
C LEU A 38 -3.02 -3.18 5.38
N GLY A 39 -2.41 -4.10 4.67
CA GLY A 39 -2.98 -4.62 3.44
C GLY A 39 -2.34 -5.93 3.05
N HIS A 40 -2.42 -6.25 1.79
CA HIS A 40 -1.83 -7.46 1.21
C HIS A 40 -1.01 -7.10 -0.01
N MET A 41 0.05 -7.87 -0.25
CA MET A 41 0.76 -7.76 -1.51
C MET A 41 -0.19 -8.14 -2.64
N ALA A 42 -0.17 -7.38 -3.73
CA ALA A 42 -1.09 -7.62 -4.85
C ALA A 42 -0.74 -8.89 -5.61
N LYS A 43 0.52 -9.33 -5.53
CA LYS A 43 0.99 -10.53 -6.20
C LYS A 43 1.26 -11.63 -5.20
N ALA A 44 0.91 -12.86 -5.58
CA ALA A 44 1.23 -14.02 -4.78
C ALA A 44 2.73 -14.28 -4.80
N ASP A 45 3.24 -14.83 -3.70
CA ASP A 45 4.63 -15.26 -3.62
C ASP A 45 4.80 -16.64 -4.30
N GLU A 46 5.96 -17.25 -4.10
CA GLU A 46 6.28 -18.57 -4.67
C GLU A 46 5.32 -19.66 -4.21
N ASP A 47 4.73 -19.51 -3.04
CA ASP A 47 3.78 -20.45 -2.47
C ASP A 47 2.33 -20.18 -2.90
N GLY A 48 2.13 -19.15 -3.73
CA GLY A 48 0.80 -18.76 -4.18
C GLY A 48 0.01 -17.97 -3.15
N VAL A 49 0.68 -17.36 -2.17
CA VAL A 49 0.05 -16.62 -1.09
C VAL A 49 0.32 -15.13 -1.23
N CYS A 50 -0.76 -14.33 -1.17
CA CYS A 50 -0.64 -12.88 -1.09
C CYS A 50 -0.39 -12.50 0.36
N ARG A 51 0.86 -12.20 0.68
CA ARG A 51 1.29 -11.92 2.06
C ARG A 51 0.71 -10.61 2.55
N ARG A 52 0.41 -10.56 3.85
CA ARG A 52 0.01 -9.32 4.50
C ARG A 52 1.22 -8.38 4.58
N VAL A 53 0.94 -7.09 4.49
CA VAL A 53 1.98 -6.08 4.55
C VAL A 53 1.55 -4.94 5.46
N MET A 54 2.50 -4.38 6.19
CA MET A 54 2.32 -3.21 7.01
C MET A 54 3.27 -2.13 6.47
N ILE A 55 2.71 -0.96 6.17
CA ILE A 55 3.45 0.13 5.58
C ILE A 55 3.42 1.33 6.51
N ALA A 56 4.60 1.84 6.86
CA ALA A 56 4.71 3.05 7.68
C ALA A 56 4.29 4.26 6.84
N THR A 57 3.29 5.00 7.30
CA THR A 57 2.79 6.17 6.55
C THR A 57 3.85 7.25 6.39
N CYS A 58 4.75 7.40 7.36
CA CYS A 58 5.81 8.40 7.29
C CYS A 58 6.87 8.11 6.22
N ARG A 59 6.87 6.92 5.65
CA ARG A 59 7.83 6.51 4.61
C ARG A 59 7.22 6.58 3.21
N ILE A 60 5.96 6.92 3.11
CA ILE A 60 5.28 7.00 1.82
C ILE A 60 5.63 8.33 1.15
N GLU A 61 6.14 8.26 -0.07
CA GLU A 61 6.42 9.44 -0.88
C GLU A 61 5.20 9.83 -1.70
N CYS A 62 4.61 8.87 -2.40
CA CYS A 62 3.36 9.07 -3.11
C CYS A 62 2.64 7.74 -3.33
N VAL A 63 1.36 7.81 -3.64
CA VAL A 63 0.52 6.64 -3.92
C VAL A 63 -0.23 6.89 -5.22
N VAL A 64 -0.23 5.89 -6.09
CA VAL A 64 -0.94 5.94 -7.37
C VAL A 64 -1.91 4.77 -7.42
N GLU A 65 -3.13 5.04 -7.86
CA GLU A 65 -4.10 3.96 -8.11
C GLU A 65 -3.60 3.09 -9.26
N ALA A 66 -3.61 1.79 -9.03
CA ALA A 66 -3.14 0.85 -10.03
C ALA A 66 -4.26 0.41 -10.96
#